data_f527e15b209ffff2bf2f514217de8438
#
_entry.id   f527e15b209ffff2bf2f514217de8438
#
_cell.length_a   1.000
_cell.length_b   1.000
_cell.length_c   1.000
_cell.angle_alpha   90.00
_cell.angle_beta   90.00
_cell.angle_gamma   90.00
#
_symmetry.space_group_name_H-M   'P 1'
#
loop_
_entity.id
_entity.type
_entity.pdbx_description
1 polymer ?
#
loop_
_entity_poly.entity_id
_entity_poly.type
_entity_poly.pdbx_seq_one_letter_code
_entity_poly.pdbx_strand_id
1 'polypeptide(L)'
;MAVDRQLANVRSGVCYVGLVYKRQPKADDSRHACCAAQMFLSDGEGVVFRGALGPWYQPDSKQFHLDRSAAQQLASTVLGEYRLRHPDDPNPAELFIHAKSSFSDDEWGGFVDACQGKGTNVVGVQIADA
;
A
#
# COMPACT_ATOMS: atom_id res chain seq x y z
N MET A 1 -18.72 18.42 9.42
CA MET A 1 -18.42 18.19 9.14
C MET A 1 -18.17 17.63 8.38
N ALA A 2 -18.42 17.59 8.08
CA ALA A 2 -18.27 16.76 7.49
C ALA A 2 -17.28 16.92 6.82
N VAL A 3 -17.24 17.76 6.99
CA VAL A 3 -16.31 17.76 6.50
C VAL A 3 -16.22 16.96 5.60
N ASP A 4 -15.69 16.93 5.07
CA ASP A 4 -15.42 15.92 4.26
C ASP A 4 -15.42 14.65 4.98
N ARG A 5 -16.36 13.80 4.61
CA ARG A 5 -16.42 12.55 5.20
C ARG A 5 -15.24 11.75 5.02
N GLN A 6 -14.46 11.87 3.94
CA GLN A 6 -13.22 11.15 3.76
C GLN A 6 -12.21 11.51 4.81
N LEU A 7 -12.13 12.79 5.14
CA LEU A 7 -11.23 13.22 6.18
C LEU A 7 -11.64 12.70 7.53
N ALA A 8 -12.92 12.55 7.76
CA ALA A 8 -13.40 12.04 9.03
C ALA A 8 -12.99 10.60 9.27
N ASN A 9 -12.66 9.85 8.20
CA ASN A 9 -12.23 8.47 8.33
C ASN A 9 -10.75 8.30 8.49
N VAL A 10 -9.96 9.36 8.35
CA VAL A 10 -8.51 9.29 8.52
C VAL A 10 -8.18 9.77 9.92
N ARG A 11 -7.91 8.80 10.80
CA ARG A 11 -7.63 9.10 12.20
C ARG A 11 -6.18 9.49 12.39
N SER A 12 -5.92 10.30 13.42
CA SER A 12 -4.56 10.62 13.81
C SER A 12 -3.82 9.36 14.20
N GLY A 13 -2.58 9.25 13.77
CA GLY A 13 -1.76 8.08 14.05
C GLY A 13 -2.03 6.89 13.16
N VAL A 14 -2.85 7.06 12.12
CA VAL A 14 -3.16 5.99 11.17
C VAL A 14 -2.76 6.42 9.78
N CYS A 15 -2.05 5.54 9.10
CA CYS A 15 -1.67 5.74 7.70
C CYS A 15 -2.52 4.83 6.83
N TYR A 16 -3.24 5.40 5.87
CA TYR A 16 -4.09 4.65 4.95
C TYR A 16 -3.47 4.65 3.57
N VAL A 17 -3.36 3.48 2.96
CA VAL A 17 -2.75 3.31 1.64
C VAL A 17 -3.62 2.39 0.81
N GLY A 18 -3.89 2.79 -0.43
CA GLY A 18 -4.54 1.92 -1.41
C GLY A 18 -3.53 1.44 -2.43
N LEU A 19 -3.54 0.16 -2.75
CA LEU A 19 -2.69 -0.41 -3.79
C LEU A 19 -3.48 -0.51 -5.09
N VAL A 20 -2.87 -0.07 -6.17
CA VAL A 20 -3.45 -0.14 -7.51
C VAL A 20 -2.45 -0.80 -8.43
N TYR A 21 -2.89 -1.82 -9.15
CA TYR A 21 -2.06 -2.53 -10.11
C TYR A 21 -2.53 -2.23 -11.51
N LYS A 22 -1.59 -2.05 -12.41
CA LYS A 22 -1.89 -1.87 -13.81
C LYS A 22 -1.03 -2.81 -14.64
N ARG A 23 -1.67 -3.63 -15.45
CA ARG A 23 -0.94 -4.56 -16.31
C ARG A 23 -0.19 -3.76 -17.37
N GLN A 24 1.07 -4.16 -17.57
CA GLN A 24 1.92 -3.62 -18.62
C GLN A 24 2.65 -4.80 -19.26
N PRO A 25 1.94 -5.62 -20.05
CA PRO A 25 2.55 -6.83 -20.60
C PRO A 25 3.75 -6.50 -21.46
N LYS A 26 4.79 -7.33 -21.34
CA LYS A 26 5.92 -7.29 -22.25
C LYS A 26 5.77 -8.41 -23.26
N ALA A 27 6.51 -8.30 -24.36
CA ALA A 27 6.48 -9.33 -25.39
C ALA A 27 6.83 -10.70 -24.84
N ASP A 28 7.74 -10.76 -23.87
CA ASP A 28 8.21 -12.01 -23.28
C ASP A 28 7.62 -12.32 -21.91
N ASP A 29 6.79 -11.46 -21.37
CA ASP A 29 6.21 -11.71 -20.04
C ASP A 29 4.84 -11.03 -19.92
N SER A 30 3.80 -11.84 -20.02
CA SER A 30 2.42 -11.36 -19.90
C SER A 30 2.05 -11.00 -18.46
N ARG A 31 2.88 -11.40 -17.49
CA ARG A 31 2.62 -11.12 -16.06
C ARG A 31 3.09 -9.74 -15.62
N HIS A 32 3.79 -9.04 -16.50
CA HIS A 32 4.40 -7.76 -16.14
C HIS A 32 3.34 -6.72 -15.78
N ALA A 33 3.52 -6.08 -14.65
CA ALA A 33 2.56 -5.10 -14.13
C ALA A 33 3.29 -4.07 -13.26
N CYS A 34 2.67 -2.91 -13.14
CA CYS A 34 3.13 -1.86 -12.25
C CYS A 34 2.20 -1.81 -11.03
N CYS A 35 2.77 -1.66 -9.86
CA CYS A 35 2.01 -1.39 -8.64
C CYS A 35 2.20 0.08 -8.28
N ALA A 36 1.12 0.73 -7.90
CA ALA A 36 1.18 2.07 -7.34
C ALA A 36 0.50 2.06 -5.98
N ALA A 37 1.00 2.87 -5.06
CA ALA A 37 0.38 3.05 -3.76
C ALA A 37 -0.10 4.48 -3.64
N GLN A 38 -1.33 4.66 -3.23
CA GLN A 38 -1.89 5.98 -2.97
C GLN A 38 -2.08 6.13 -1.47
N MET A 39 -1.39 7.11 -0.89
CA MET A 39 -1.49 7.42 0.52
C MET A 39 -2.56 8.48 0.71
N PHE A 40 -3.47 8.26 1.64
CA PHE A 40 -4.55 9.21 1.93
C PHE A 40 -4.17 10.03 3.16
N LEU A 41 -4.32 11.34 3.04
CA LEU A 41 -3.93 12.28 4.08
C LEU A 41 -5.15 12.89 4.76
N SER A 42 -4.95 13.38 5.97
CA SER A 42 -6.04 13.98 6.74
C SER A 42 -6.58 15.27 6.12
N ASP A 43 -5.78 15.93 5.26
CA ASP A 43 -6.23 17.15 4.59
C ASP A 43 -6.96 16.86 3.27
N GLY A 44 -7.17 15.61 2.94
CA GLY A 44 -7.89 15.23 1.74
C GLY A 44 -7.03 15.04 0.51
N GLU A 45 -5.76 15.40 0.57
CA GLU A 45 -4.87 15.21 -0.57
C GLU A 45 -4.27 13.82 -0.54
N GLY A 46 -4.04 13.27 -1.71
CA GLY A 46 -3.39 11.98 -1.86
C GLY A 46 -1.98 12.14 -2.38
N VAL A 47 -1.12 11.23 -1.97
CA VAL A 47 0.23 11.13 -2.50
C VAL A 47 0.34 9.78 -3.20
N VAL A 48 0.85 9.78 -4.42
CA VAL A 48 0.96 8.54 -5.20
C VAL A 48 2.42 8.16 -5.32
N PHE A 49 2.72 6.91 -4.97
CA PHE A 49 4.05 6.34 -5.14
C PHE A 49 3.96 5.25 -6.18
N ARG A 50 4.91 5.24 -7.11
CA ARG A 50 4.99 4.19 -8.11
C ARG A 50 5.98 3.15 -7.63
N GLY A 51 5.53 1.92 -7.53
CA GLY A 51 6.39 0.80 -7.19
C GLY A 51 7.11 0.28 -8.41
N ALA A 52 7.90 -0.76 -8.22
CA ALA A 52 8.66 -1.36 -9.29
C ALA A 52 7.75 -2.09 -10.28
N LEU A 53 8.20 -2.14 -11.52
CA LEU A 53 7.58 -3.03 -12.50
C LEU A 53 8.07 -4.44 -12.24
N GLY A 54 7.21 -5.42 -12.40
CA GLY A 54 7.60 -6.81 -12.20
C GLY A 54 6.49 -7.77 -12.59
N PRO A 55 6.75 -9.08 -12.47
CA PRO A 55 5.78 -10.11 -12.83
C PRO A 55 4.72 -10.28 -11.75
N TRP A 56 3.99 -9.23 -11.49
CA TRP A 56 3.04 -9.21 -10.38
C TRP A 56 1.68 -9.81 -10.70
N TYR A 57 1.33 -9.93 -11.99
CA TYR A 57 0.04 -10.45 -12.40
C TYR A 57 0.08 -11.98 -12.54
N GLN A 58 -0.88 -12.65 -11.95
CA GLN A 58 -1.01 -14.10 -12.04
C GLN A 58 -2.21 -14.43 -12.93
N PRO A 59 -1.97 -14.87 -14.18
CA PRO A 59 -3.07 -15.10 -15.13
C PRO A 59 -4.06 -16.17 -14.68
N ASP A 60 -3.58 -17.20 -13.98
CA ASP A 60 -4.44 -18.31 -13.55
C ASP A 60 -5.50 -17.86 -12.55
N SER A 61 -5.14 -17.00 -11.61
CA SER A 61 -6.05 -16.52 -10.58
C SER A 61 -6.60 -15.14 -10.89
N LYS A 62 -6.03 -14.46 -11.89
CA LYS A 62 -6.36 -13.07 -12.23
C LYS A 62 -6.13 -12.12 -11.04
N GLN A 63 -5.13 -12.43 -10.23
CA GLN A 63 -4.78 -11.62 -9.08
C GLN A 63 -3.40 -11.03 -9.24
N PHE A 64 -3.13 -9.98 -8.47
CA PHE A 64 -1.84 -9.31 -8.47
C PHE A 64 -1.20 -9.49 -7.11
N HIS A 65 0.10 -9.84 -7.12
CA HIS A 65 0.86 -9.97 -5.89
C HIS A 65 2.27 -9.45 -6.08
N LEU A 66 2.76 -8.68 -5.13
CA LEU A 66 4.15 -8.27 -5.07
C LEU A 66 4.97 -9.40 -4.42
N ASP A 67 6.27 -9.43 -4.70
CA ASP A 67 7.14 -10.27 -3.91
C ASP A 67 7.48 -9.55 -2.59
N ARG A 68 8.16 -10.25 -1.68
CA ARG A 68 8.45 -9.73 -0.36
C ARG A 68 9.28 -8.45 -0.39
N SER A 69 10.31 -8.44 -1.23
CA SER A 69 11.20 -7.28 -1.35
C SER A 69 10.47 -6.06 -1.89
N ALA A 70 9.66 -6.24 -2.94
CA ALA A 70 8.90 -5.14 -3.53
C ALA A 70 7.87 -4.61 -2.54
N ALA A 71 7.20 -5.49 -1.81
CA ALA A 71 6.23 -5.09 -0.79
C ALA A 71 6.91 -4.29 0.33
N GLN A 72 8.07 -4.76 0.77
CA GLN A 72 8.83 -4.05 1.80
C GLN A 72 9.24 -2.66 1.35
N GLN A 73 9.75 -2.55 0.12
CA GLN A 73 10.17 -1.26 -0.42
C GLN A 73 9.02 -0.29 -0.54
N LEU A 74 7.88 -0.75 -1.02
CA LEU A 74 6.71 0.09 -1.18
C LEU A 74 6.22 0.61 0.17
N ALA A 75 6.08 -0.27 1.15
CA ALA A 75 5.66 0.10 2.48
C ALA A 75 6.67 1.05 3.15
N SER A 76 7.97 0.80 2.95
CA SER A 76 9.01 1.67 3.50
C SER A 76 8.94 3.08 2.91
N THR A 77 8.65 3.19 1.61
CA THR A 77 8.49 4.49 0.96
C THR A 77 7.29 5.23 1.54
N VAL A 78 6.18 4.54 1.74
CA VAL A 78 4.98 5.13 2.33
C VAL A 78 5.26 5.60 3.76
N LEU A 79 5.90 4.78 4.56
CA LEU A 79 6.22 5.15 5.95
C LEU A 79 7.21 6.31 6.00
N GLY A 80 8.13 6.40 5.04
CA GLY A 80 9.05 7.52 4.94
C GLY A 80 8.31 8.83 4.69
N GLU A 81 7.31 8.81 3.81
CA GLU A 81 6.51 9.99 3.54
C GLU A 81 5.66 10.37 4.75
N TYR A 82 5.09 9.39 5.44
CA TYR A 82 4.34 9.65 6.66
C TYR A 82 5.22 10.36 7.68
N ARG A 83 6.47 9.90 7.85
CA ARG A 83 7.40 10.49 8.80
C ARG A 83 7.70 11.94 8.47
N LEU A 84 7.88 12.25 7.19
CA LEU A 84 8.14 13.63 6.77
C LEU A 84 6.98 14.56 7.10
N ARG A 85 5.76 14.05 7.04
CA ARG A 85 4.57 14.86 7.30
C ARG A 85 4.17 14.90 8.76
N HIS A 86 4.75 14.03 9.59
CA HIS A 86 4.42 13.92 11.01
C HIS A 86 5.71 13.89 11.84
N PRO A 87 6.49 14.98 11.82
CA PRO A 87 7.79 14.97 12.49
C PRO A 87 7.71 14.76 14.01
N ASP A 88 6.58 15.11 14.61
CA ASP A 88 6.41 14.95 16.05
C ASP A 88 5.96 13.54 16.43
N ASP A 89 5.40 12.80 15.48
CA ASP A 89 4.93 11.43 15.70
C ASP A 89 5.20 10.62 14.43
N PRO A 90 6.46 10.28 14.19
CA PRO A 90 6.89 9.80 12.88
C PRO A 90 6.45 8.40 12.50
N ASN A 91 6.07 7.59 13.47
CA ASN A 91 5.65 6.23 13.19
C ASN A 91 4.15 6.10 13.47
N PRO A 92 3.34 5.75 12.44
CA PRO A 92 1.92 5.58 12.70
C PRO A 92 1.70 4.36 13.61
N ALA A 93 0.65 4.39 14.40
CA ALA A 93 0.28 3.23 15.19
C ALA A 93 -0.20 2.09 14.30
N GLU A 94 -0.85 2.44 13.20
CA GLU A 94 -1.41 1.45 12.27
C GLU A 94 -1.17 1.86 10.82
N LEU A 95 -0.85 0.88 9.99
CA LEU A 95 -0.75 1.05 8.55
C LEU A 95 -1.82 0.18 7.91
N PHE A 96 -2.85 0.82 7.36
CA PHE A 96 -3.92 0.12 6.66
C PHE A 96 -3.58 0.06 5.19
N ILE A 97 -3.58 -1.14 4.63
CA ILE A 97 -3.29 -1.35 3.22
C ILE A 97 -4.52 -1.97 2.57
N HIS A 98 -5.09 -1.25 1.64
CA HIS A 98 -6.29 -1.66 0.92
C HIS A 98 -5.90 -2.17 -0.46
N ALA A 99 -6.43 -3.31 -0.86
CA ALA A 99 -6.19 -3.85 -2.19
C ALA A 99 -7.39 -4.67 -2.64
N LYS A 100 -7.54 -4.84 -3.95
CA LYS A 100 -8.60 -5.69 -4.49
C LYS A 100 -8.22 -7.15 -4.45
N SER A 101 -6.94 -7.47 -4.61
CA SER A 101 -6.46 -8.85 -4.50
C SER A 101 -6.22 -9.20 -3.04
N SER A 102 -6.37 -10.47 -2.71
CA SER A 102 -5.96 -10.95 -1.39
C SER A 102 -4.44 -10.81 -1.25
N PHE A 103 -3.96 -10.74 -0.03
CA PHE A 103 -2.53 -10.60 0.22
C PHE A 103 -1.89 -11.97 0.29
N SER A 104 -0.77 -12.14 -0.43
CA SER A 104 0.04 -13.35 -0.31
C SER A 104 0.88 -13.28 0.95
N ASP A 105 1.43 -14.43 1.36
CA ASP A 105 2.32 -14.48 2.52
C ASP A 105 3.57 -13.62 2.31
N ASP A 106 4.10 -13.62 1.09
CA ASP A 106 5.28 -12.82 0.76
C ASP A 106 4.98 -11.32 0.85
N GLU A 107 3.85 -10.90 0.30
CA GLU A 107 3.45 -9.50 0.40
C GLU A 107 3.30 -9.08 1.86
N TRP A 108 2.58 -9.89 2.61
CA TRP A 108 2.34 -9.60 4.02
C TRP A 108 3.65 -9.53 4.79
N GLY A 109 4.54 -10.49 4.55
CA GLY A 109 5.86 -10.49 5.16
C GLY A 109 6.66 -9.24 4.86
N GLY A 110 6.59 -8.76 3.63
CA GLY A 110 7.27 -7.52 3.23
C GLY A 110 6.71 -6.30 3.95
N PHE A 111 5.39 -6.20 4.05
CA PHE A 111 4.77 -5.09 4.77
C PHE A 111 5.14 -5.12 6.25
N VAL A 112 5.12 -6.30 6.87
CA VAL A 112 5.51 -6.45 8.27
C VAL A 112 6.98 -6.09 8.46
N ASP A 113 7.86 -6.54 7.55
CA ASP A 113 9.28 -6.21 7.61
C ASP A 113 9.51 -4.70 7.61
N ALA A 114 8.75 -3.97 6.80
CA ALA A 114 8.90 -2.53 6.72
C ALA A 114 8.51 -1.84 8.03
N CYS A 115 7.65 -2.46 8.81
CA CYS A 115 7.16 -1.90 10.07
C CYS A 115 7.95 -2.36 11.29
N GLN A 116 8.95 -3.22 11.09
CA GLN A 116 9.73 -3.75 12.21
C GLN A 116 10.46 -2.65 12.96
N GLY A 117 10.40 -2.70 14.28
CA GLY A 117 11.06 -1.75 15.15
C GLY A 117 10.41 -0.38 15.23
N LYS A 118 9.25 -0.21 14.57
CA LYS A 118 8.56 1.09 14.53
C LYS A 118 7.29 1.16 15.38
N GLY A 119 6.88 0.03 15.93
CA GLY A 119 5.64 -0.01 16.71
C GLY A 119 4.38 0.15 15.87
N THR A 120 4.48 -0.07 14.57
CA THR A 120 3.37 0.08 13.64
C THR A 120 2.75 -1.28 13.35
N ASN A 121 1.44 -1.39 13.54
CA ASN A 121 0.71 -2.60 13.18
C ASN A 121 0.19 -2.49 11.75
N VAL A 122 0.35 -3.55 10.97
CA VAL A 122 -0.15 -3.60 9.60
C VAL A 122 -1.55 -4.21 9.62
N VAL A 123 -2.48 -3.56 8.94
CA VAL A 123 -3.85 -4.07 8.78
C VAL A 123 -4.15 -4.14 7.30
N GLY A 124 -4.40 -5.33 6.80
CA GLY A 124 -4.76 -5.53 5.40
C GLY A 124 -6.26 -5.53 5.22
N VAL A 125 -6.73 -4.84 4.18
CA VAL A 125 -8.14 -4.78 3.85
C VAL A 125 -8.30 -5.16 2.39
N GLN A 126 -8.98 -6.25 2.13
CA GLN A 126 -9.32 -6.62 0.77
C GLN A 126 -10.65 -5.98 0.41
N ILE A 127 -10.64 -5.20 -0.66
CA ILE A 127 -11.84 -4.52 -1.13
C ILE A 127 -12.51 -5.41 -2.16
N ALA A 128 -13.73 -5.81 -1.86
CA ALA A 128 -14.49 -6.62 -2.79
C ALA A 128 -15.11 -5.73 -3.85
N ASP A 129 -15.14 -6.23 -5.09
CA ASP A 129 -15.87 -5.54 -6.15
C ASP A 129 -17.36 -5.78 -5.94
N ALA A 130 -18.10 -4.72 -6.07
CA ALA A 130 -19.55 -4.80 -5.93
C ALA A 130 -20.18 -5.49 -7.15
#